data_6980e5e74029f49d050057b130ca176a
#
_entry.id   6980e5e74029f49d050057b130ca176a
#
_cell.length_a   1.000
_cell.length_b   1.000
_cell.length_c   1.000
_cell.angle_alpha   90.00
_cell.angle_beta   90.00
_cell.angle_gamma   90.00
#
_symmetry.space_group_name_H-M   'P 1'
#
loop_
_entity.id
_entity.type
_entity.pdbx_description
1 polymer ?
#
loop_
_entity_poly.entity_id
_entity_poly.type
_entity_poly.pdbx_seq_one_letter_code
_entity_poly.pdbx_strand_id
1 'polypeptide(L)'
;MKPLPLTAWLLGFGGVIPFLVLFLALLPGLSQGFATSREITLWLLAYAAIILSFIGAVHWGVALASDSNDMDKKQVNRNYFYGVMPALLAWFALLLPHNIALFVMAGLVMLAYGADAVLLFRRLNSDYSILRLYLTAAVSLLLLASGLALTLQI
;
A
#
# COMPACT_ATOMS: atom_id res chain seq x y z
N MET A 1 14.85 8.78 -19.85
CA MET A 1 14.28 7.53 -19.28
C MET A 1 13.13 7.08 -20.16
N LYS A 2 12.93 5.76 -20.37
CA LYS A 2 11.78 5.26 -21.15
C LYS A 2 10.50 5.43 -20.34
N PRO A 3 9.35 5.79 -20.96
CA PRO A 3 8.07 5.87 -20.25
C PRO A 3 7.70 4.52 -19.63
N LEU A 4 6.91 4.53 -18.56
CA LEU A 4 6.39 3.31 -17.97
C LEU A 4 5.51 2.55 -18.97
N PRO A 5 5.68 1.23 -19.10
CA PRO A 5 4.84 0.42 -19.99
C PRO A 5 3.38 0.44 -19.50
N LEU A 6 2.44 0.38 -20.46
CA LEU A 6 1.00 0.34 -20.16
C LEU A 6 0.63 -0.75 -19.16
N THR A 7 1.31 -1.89 -19.22
CA THR A 7 1.13 -2.99 -18.26
C THR A 7 1.34 -2.59 -16.80
N ALA A 8 2.32 -1.70 -16.53
CA ALA A 8 2.56 -1.22 -15.16
C ALA A 8 1.39 -0.36 -14.65
N TRP A 9 0.81 0.48 -15.52
CA TRP A 9 -0.38 1.25 -15.19
C TRP A 9 -1.60 0.36 -14.96
N LEU A 10 -1.86 -0.58 -15.87
CA LEU A 10 -3.00 -1.50 -15.76
C LEU A 10 -2.92 -2.38 -14.50
N LEU A 11 -1.76 -2.95 -14.20
CA LEU A 11 -1.56 -3.75 -12.99
C LEU A 11 -1.63 -2.91 -11.72
N GLY A 12 -1.06 -1.70 -11.74
CA GLY A 12 -1.14 -0.77 -10.62
C GLY A 12 -2.59 -0.42 -10.26
N PHE A 13 -3.37 0.06 -11.25
CA PHE A 13 -4.80 0.35 -11.02
C PHE A 13 -5.62 -0.91 -10.75
N GLY A 14 -5.28 -2.06 -11.36
CA GLY A 14 -5.87 -3.35 -11.05
C GLY A 14 -5.75 -3.70 -9.56
N GLY A 15 -4.63 -3.32 -8.92
CA GLY A 15 -4.43 -3.48 -7.48
C GLY A 15 -5.36 -2.63 -6.59
N VAL A 16 -6.03 -1.61 -7.13
CA VAL A 16 -7.03 -0.81 -6.39
C VAL A 16 -8.40 -1.51 -6.37
N ILE A 17 -8.68 -2.38 -7.35
CA ILE A 17 -10.00 -3.02 -7.50
C ILE A 17 -10.43 -3.75 -6.23
N PRO A 18 -9.61 -4.62 -5.58
CA PRO A 18 -10.01 -5.29 -4.36
C PRO A 18 -10.37 -4.32 -3.23
N PHE A 19 -9.64 -3.21 -3.08
CA PHE A 19 -9.98 -2.17 -2.09
C PHE A 19 -11.36 -1.58 -2.35
N LEU A 20 -11.66 -1.25 -3.61
CA LEU A 20 -12.94 -0.68 -4.01
C LEU A 20 -14.09 -1.67 -3.77
N VAL A 21 -13.91 -2.93 -4.20
CA VAL A 21 -14.93 -3.98 -4.04
C VAL A 21 -15.22 -4.24 -2.57
N LEU A 22 -14.19 -4.37 -1.73
CA LEU A 22 -14.35 -4.61 -0.30
C LEU A 22 -14.93 -3.39 0.43
N PHE A 23 -14.55 -2.16 0.04
CA PHE A 23 -15.18 -0.95 0.55
C PHE A 23 -16.68 -0.90 0.23
N LEU A 24 -17.06 -1.15 -1.03
CA LEU A 24 -18.47 -1.18 -1.43
C LEU A 24 -19.24 -2.27 -0.67
N ALA A 25 -18.63 -3.42 -0.43
CA ALA A 25 -19.24 -4.49 0.36
C ALA A 25 -19.41 -4.14 1.84
N LEU A 26 -18.70 -3.14 2.38
CA LEU A 26 -18.92 -2.62 3.74
C LEU A 26 -20.12 -1.69 3.84
N LEU A 27 -20.62 -1.16 2.71
CA LEU A 27 -21.77 -0.25 2.72
C LEU A 27 -23.07 -1.00 3.03
N PRO A 28 -24.00 -0.38 3.81
CA PRO A 28 -25.26 -1.02 4.16
C PRO A 28 -26.05 -1.47 2.93
N GLY A 29 -26.55 -2.70 2.96
CA GLY A 29 -27.39 -3.28 1.91
C GLY A 29 -26.63 -3.95 0.76
N LEU A 30 -25.32 -3.77 0.61
CA LEU A 30 -24.56 -4.36 -0.50
C LEU A 30 -23.93 -5.74 -0.16
N SER A 31 -23.75 -6.05 1.11
CA SER A 31 -23.12 -7.31 1.57
C SER A 31 -24.09 -8.38 2.02
N GLN A 32 -25.40 -8.21 1.81
CA GLN A 32 -26.41 -9.13 2.35
C GLN A 32 -26.18 -10.57 1.88
N GLY A 33 -25.77 -11.42 2.85
CA GLY A 33 -25.63 -12.87 2.65
C GLY A 33 -24.27 -13.36 2.16
N PHE A 34 -23.31 -12.49 1.83
CA PHE A 34 -21.99 -12.88 1.32
C PHE A 34 -20.95 -13.04 2.45
N ALA A 35 -20.82 -12.05 3.32
CA ALA A 35 -19.89 -12.07 4.46
C ALA A 35 -20.30 -11.02 5.50
N THR A 36 -19.83 -11.20 6.73
CA THR A 36 -20.02 -10.22 7.79
C THR A 36 -19.12 -9.01 7.58
N SER A 37 -19.49 -7.83 8.08
CA SER A 37 -18.65 -6.62 8.02
C SER A 37 -17.26 -6.86 8.66
N ARG A 38 -17.19 -7.75 9.66
CA ARG A 38 -15.92 -8.15 10.29
C ARG A 38 -15.01 -8.91 9.30
N GLU A 39 -15.56 -9.88 8.58
CA GLU A 39 -14.79 -10.68 7.60
C GLU A 39 -14.31 -9.80 6.44
N ILE A 40 -15.19 -8.95 5.91
CA ILE A 40 -14.85 -8.01 4.83
C ILE A 40 -13.72 -7.08 5.29
N THR A 41 -13.79 -6.56 6.51
CA THR A 41 -12.75 -5.71 7.08
C THR A 41 -11.42 -6.47 7.23
N LEU A 42 -11.45 -7.72 7.69
CA LEU A 42 -10.25 -8.56 7.77
C LEU A 42 -9.61 -8.78 6.39
N TRP A 43 -10.40 -9.04 5.36
CA TRP A 43 -9.88 -9.21 3.99
C TRP A 43 -9.27 -7.91 3.46
N LEU A 44 -9.91 -6.77 3.74
CA LEU A 44 -9.40 -5.46 3.37
C LEU A 44 -8.06 -5.15 4.04
N LEU A 45 -7.95 -5.40 5.34
CA LEU A 45 -6.72 -5.22 6.12
C LEU A 45 -5.62 -6.18 5.67
N ALA A 46 -5.95 -7.46 5.43
CA ALA A 46 -4.99 -8.45 4.92
C ALA A 46 -4.44 -8.04 3.56
N TYR A 47 -5.33 -7.58 2.66
CA TYR A 47 -4.91 -7.11 1.35
C TYR A 47 -4.04 -5.85 1.43
N ALA A 48 -4.37 -4.90 2.32
CA ALA A 48 -3.54 -3.72 2.56
C ALA A 48 -2.13 -4.11 3.05
N ALA A 49 -2.03 -5.11 3.94
CA ALA A 49 -0.75 -5.61 4.42
C ALA A 49 0.09 -6.26 3.30
N ILE A 50 -0.54 -7.01 2.40
CA ILE A 50 0.12 -7.59 1.21
C ILE A 50 0.66 -6.48 0.31
N ILE A 51 -0.13 -5.45 0.04
CA ILE A 51 0.29 -4.31 -0.79
C ILE A 51 1.46 -3.57 -0.14
N LEU A 52 1.41 -3.30 1.18
CA LEU A 52 2.52 -2.67 1.90
C LEU A 52 3.80 -3.52 1.84
N SER A 53 3.68 -4.84 1.96
CA SER A 53 4.81 -5.76 1.80
C SER A 53 5.40 -5.71 0.39
N PHE A 54 4.55 -5.65 -0.64
CA PHE A 54 4.97 -5.52 -2.03
C PHE A 54 5.70 -4.19 -2.29
N ILE A 55 5.21 -3.09 -1.72
CA ILE A 55 5.85 -1.78 -1.81
C ILE A 55 7.27 -1.83 -1.20
N GLY A 56 7.42 -2.42 -0.02
CA GLY A 56 8.71 -2.61 0.61
C GLY A 56 9.69 -3.42 -0.26
N ALA A 57 9.21 -4.48 -0.91
CA ALA A 57 10.03 -5.34 -1.76
C ALA A 57 10.67 -4.61 -2.95
N VAL A 58 10.09 -3.50 -3.44
CA VAL A 58 10.68 -2.67 -4.50
C VAL A 58 12.05 -2.13 -4.09
N HIS A 59 12.23 -1.74 -2.83
CA HIS A 59 13.52 -1.27 -2.32
C HIS A 59 14.59 -2.36 -2.34
N TRP A 60 14.22 -3.61 -2.07
CA TRP A 60 15.09 -4.76 -2.23
C TRP A 60 15.50 -4.97 -3.69
N GLY A 61 14.53 -4.88 -4.61
CA GLY A 61 14.80 -4.97 -6.05
C GLY A 61 15.80 -3.92 -6.51
N VAL A 62 15.64 -2.66 -6.07
CA VAL A 62 16.58 -1.59 -6.39
C VAL A 62 17.95 -1.83 -5.77
N ALA A 63 18.03 -2.31 -4.53
CA ALA A 63 19.31 -2.62 -3.88
C ALA A 63 20.06 -3.77 -4.58
N LEU A 64 19.34 -4.82 -4.98
CA LEU A 64 19.89 -5.98 -5.69
C LEU A 64 20.34 -5.64 -7.11
N ALA A 65 19.62 -4.76 -7.81
CA ALA A 65 19.92 -4.36 -9.18
C ALA A 65 21.04 -3.31 -9.28
N SER A 66 21.45 -2.71 -8.15
CA SER A 66 22.50 -1.68 -8.15
C SER A 66 23.88 -2.34 -8.15
N ASP A 67 24.66 -2.07 -9.18
CA ASP A 67 26.08 -2.42 -9.22
C ASP A 67 26.82 -1.67 -8.10
N SER A 68 27.89 -2.29 -7.59
CA SER A 68 28.71 -1.79 -6.47
C SER A 68 29.30 -0.38 -6.68
N ASN A 69 29.27 0.13 -7.91
CA ASN A 69 29.76 1.47 -8.28
C ASN A 69 28.68 2.57 -8.28
N ASP A 70 27.38 2.20 -8.30
CA ASP A 70 26.28 3.15 -8.41
C ASP A 70 25.68 3.59 -7.08
N MET A 71 25.84 2.80 -6.04
CA MET A 71 25.30 3.08 -4.71
C MET A 71 26.35 2.92 -3.62
N ASP A 72 26.43 3.91 -2.74
CA ASP A 72 27.20 3.77 -1.49
C ASP A 72 26.61 2.62 -0.64
N LYS A 73 27.47 1.83 0.00
CA LYS A 73 27.10 0.71 0.90
C LYS A 73 26.03 1.13 1.94
N LYS A 74 26.11 2.37 2.42
CA LYS A 74 25.12 2.92 3.36
C LYS A 74 23.73 3.03 2.73
N GLN A 75 23.64 3.40 1.46
CA GLN A 75 22.35 3.48 0.74
C GLN A 75 21.77 2.10 0.46
N VAL A 76 22.61 1.13 0.08
CA VAL A 76 22.21 -0.26 -0.12
C VAL A 76 21.62 -0.84 1.16
N ASN A 77 22.35 -0.72 2.29
CA ASN A 77 21.87 -1.21 3.59
C ASN A 77 20.56 -0.53 4.02
N ARG A 78 20.41 0.76 3.77
CA ARG A 78 19.17 1.51 4.07
C ARG A 78 17.99 0.99 3.26
N ASN A 79 18.18 0.66 1.98
CA ASN A 79 17.13 0.11 1.15
C ASN A 79 16.71 -1.29 1.61
N TYR A 80 17.65 -2.15 2.00
CA TYR A 80 17.33 -3.46 2.58
C TYR A 80 16.54 -3.32 3.89
N PHE A 81 16.99 -2.44 4.79
CA PHE A 81 16.30 -2.20 6.05
C PHE A 81 14.89 -1.65 5.83
N TYR A 82 14.77 -0.60 5.02
CA TYR A 82 13.48 0.00 4.73
C TYR A 82 12.54 -0.98 4.02
N GLY A 83 13.05 -1.85 3.16
CA GLY A 83 12.22 -2.80 2.42
C GLY A 83 11.44 -3.79 3.29
N VAL A 84 11.87 -4.02 4.54
CA VAL A 84 11.17 -4.88 5.51
C VAL A 84 10.19 -4.10 6.37
N MET A 85 10.44 -2.80 6.61
CA MET A 85 9.67 -1.99 7.56
C MET A 85 8.17 -1.92 7.24
N PRO A 86 7.72 -1.67 5.98
CA PRO A 86 6.30 -1.60 5.68
C PRO A 86 5.55 -2.90 6.00
N ALA A 87 6.17 -4.06 5.76
CA ALA A 87 5.58 -5.36 6.07
C ALA A 87 5.42 -5.58 7.57
N LEU A 88 6.45 -5.25 8.37
CA LEU A 88 6.40 -5.39 9.83
C LEU A 88 5.38 -4.43 10.43
N LEU A 89 5.36 -3.17 10.01
CA LEU A 89 4.40 -2.19 10.51
C LEU A 89 2.97 -2.57 10.15
N ALA A 90 2.74 -3.08 8.93
CA ALA A 90 1.44 -3.60 8.52
C ALA A 90 1.02 -4.80 9.38
N TRP A 91 1.94 -5.73 9.66
CA TRP A 91 1.67 -6.86 10.53
C TRP A 91 1.26 -6.41 11.95
N PHE A 92 1.98 -5.44 12.53
CA PHE A 92 1.58 -4.88 13.83
C PHE A 92 0.21 -4.19 13.78
N ALA A 93 -0.11 -3.50 12.67
CA ALA A 93 -1.42 -2.89 12.50
C ALA A 93 -2.56 -3.91 12.49
N LEU A 94 -2.33 -5.14 11.99
CA LEU A 94 -3.32 -6.22 12.03
C LEU A 94 -3.68 -6.70 13.45
N LEU A 95 -2.84 -6.41 14.45
CA LEU A 95 -3.10 -6.75 15.84
C LEU A 95 -4.03 -5.74 16.56
N LEU A 96 -4.31 -4.60 15.92
CA LEU A 96 -5.16 -3.55 16.45
C LEU A 96 -6.65 -3.87 16.23
N PRO A 97 -7.57 -3.24 17.00
CA PRO A 97 -9.00 -3.26 16.69
C PRO A 97 -9.23 -2.80 15.23
N HIS A 98 -10.12 -3.47 14.52
CA HIS A 98 -10.26 -3.36 13.05
C HIS A 98 -10.51 -1.93 12.56
N ASN A 99 -11.33 -1.14 13.27
CA ASN A 99 -11.58 0.26 12.96
C ASN A 99 -10.30 1.10 13.06
N ILE A 100 -9.51 0.92 14.12
CA ILE A 100 -8.22 1.61 14.30
C ILE A 100 -7.21 1.14 13.23
N ALA A 101 -7.16 -0.17 12.98
CA ALA A 101 -6.25 -0.77 12.00
C ALA A 101 -6.43 -0.16 10.59
N LEU A 102 -7.67 0.14 10.16
CA LEU A 102 -7.93 0.79 8.86
C LEU A 102 -7.30 2.18 8.76
N PHE A 103 -7.43 3.01 9.80
CA PHE A 103 -6.80 4.33 9.84
C PHE A 103 -5.28 4.24 9.88
N VAL A 104 -4.74 3.30 10.67
CA VAL A 104 -3.29 3.06 10.74
C VAL A 104 -2.75 2.59 9.39
N MET A 105 -3.43 1.64 8.71
CA MET A 105 -3.04 1.17 7.38
C MET A 105 -3.04 2.31 6.35
N ALA A 106 -4.05 3.19 6.38
CA ALA A 106 -4.07 4.38 5.51
C ALA A 106 -2.84 5.27 5.76
N GLY A 107 -2.53 5.53 7.02
CA GLY A 107 -1.32 6.27 7.40
C GLY A 107 -0.02 5.60 6.94
N LEU A 108 0.09 4.27 7.08
CA LEU A 108 1.26 3.51 6.63
C LEU A 108 1.44 3.57 5.10
N VAL A 109 0.36 3.54 4.32
CA VAL A 109 0.41 3.71 2.86
C VAL A 109 0.93 5.11 2.48
N MET A 110 0.49 6.15 3.18
CA MET A 110 0.98 7.52 2.98
C MET A 110 2.46 7.66 3.38
N LEU A 111 2.85 7.08 4.51
CA LEU A 111 4.24 7.08 4.98
C LEU A 111 5.17 6.34 4.01
N ALA A 112 4.71 5.21 3.45
CA ALA A 112 5.44 4.47 2.44
C ALA A 112 5.68 5.32 1.19
N TYR A 113 4.69 6.08 0.72
CA TYR A 113 4.87 7.04 -0.38
C TYR A 113 5.90 8.12 -0.04
N GLY A 114 5.84 8.71 1.16
CA GLY A 114 6.80 9.70 1.62
C GLY A 114 8.24 9.15 1.64
N ALA A 115 8.42 7.93 2.09
CA ALA A 115 9.72 7.27 2.08
C ALA A 115 10.20 6.96 0.65
N ASP A 116 9.31 6.49 -0.24
CA ASP A 116 9.62 6.29 -1.66
C ASP A 116 10.08 7.61 -2.32
N ALA A 117 9.43 8.73 -1.98
CA ALA A 117 9.79 10.04 -2.51
C ALA A 117 11.23 10.45 -2.13
N VAL A 118 11.65 10.13 -0.92
CA VAL A 118 13.01 10.43 -0.43
C VAL A 118 14.05 9.44 -0.94
N LEU A 119 13.69 8.16 -1.01
CA LEU A 119 14.64 7.07 -1.22
C LEU A 119 14.74 6.61 -2.68
N LEU A 120 13.64 6.64 -3.44
CA LEU A 120 13.52 6.01 -4.75
C LEU A 120 13.28 6.99 -5.90
N PHE A 121 12.44 8.03 -5.75
CA PHE A 121 11.95 8.82 -6.89
C PHE A 121 13.06 9.57 -7.64
N ARG A 122 14.17 9.89 -6.96
CA ARG A 122 15.34 10.49 -7.61
C ARG A 122 16.05 9.53 -8.59
N ARG A 123 15.81 8.23 -8.47
CA ARG A 123 16.46 7.18 -9.24
C ARG A 123 15.52 6.51 -10.25
N LEU A 124 14.23 6.60 -10.01
CA LEU A 124 13.19 6.01 -10.83
C LEU A 124 12.58 7.06 -11.79
N ASN A 125 11.83 6.57 -12.77
CA ASN A 125 11.14 7.42 -13.74
C ASN A 125 10.08 8.30 -13.04
N SER A 126 9.89 9.54 -13.52
CA SER A 126 8.81 10.44 -13.09
C SER A 126 7.43 9.80 -13.19
N ASP A 127 7.17 8.99 -14.22
CA ASP A 127 5.90 8.29 -14.40
C ASP A 127 5.61 7.32 -13.26
N TYR A 128 6.66 6.67 -12.70
CA TYR A 128 6.49 5.82 -11.52
C TYR A 128 6.03 6.61 -10.29
N SER A 129 6.60 7.79 -10.07
CA SER A 129 6.20 8.64 -8.93
C SER A 129 4.77 9.13 -9.06
N ILE A 130 4.32 9.45 -10.28
CA ILE A 130 2.95 9.86 -10.59
C ILE A 130 1.99 8.68 -10.36
N LEU A 131 2.29 7.50 -10.90
CA LEU A 131 1.50 6.29 -10.67
C LEU A 131 1.36 6.01 -9.17
N ARG A 132 2.49 6.05 -8.43
CA ARG A 132 2.52 5.84 -6.98
C ARG A 132 1.66 6.85 -6.22
N LEU A 133 1.66 8.11 -6.64
CA LEU A 133 0.80 9.14 -6.05
C LEU A 133 -0.67 8.79 -6.18
N TYR A 134 -1.12 8.47 -7.40
CA TYR A 134 -2.52 8.11 -7.65
C TYR A 134 -2.95 6.86 -6.87
N LEU A 135 -2.12 5.82 -6.86
CA LEU A 135 -2.40 4.59 -6.13
C LEU A 135 -2.46 4.84 -4.60
N THR A 136 -1.52 5.61 -4.08
CA THR A 136 -1.48 5.98 -2.65
C THR A 136 -2.74 6.77 -2.27
N ALA A 137 -3.11 7.78 -3.05
CA ALA A 137 -4.30 8.58 -2.79
C ALA A 137 -5.58 7.70 -2.82
N ALA A 138 -5.75 6.88 -3.87
CA ALA A 138 -6.92 6.02 -4.00
C ALA A 138 -7.04 5.02 -2.85
N VAL A 139 -5.96 4.29 -2.53
CA VAL A 139 -5.95 3.28 -1.46
C VAL A 139 -6.16 3.92 -0.09
N SER A 140 -5.48 5.02 0.20
CA SER A 140 -5.62 5.71 1.49
C SER A 140 -7.04 6.24 1.68
N LEU A 141 -7.66 6.83 0.63
CA LEU A 141 -9.05 7.30 0.69
C LEU A 141 -10.02 6.15 0.93
N LEU A 142 -9.86 5.01 0.26
CA LEU A 142 -10.71 3.83 0.44
C LEU A 142 -10.58 3.24 1.85
N LEU A 143 -9.36 3.16 2.40
CA LEU A 143 -9.14 2.69 3.77
C LEU A 143 -9.74 3.63 4.81
N LEU A 144 -9.57 4.96 4.64
CA LEU A 144 -10.18 5.96 5.52
C LEU A 144 -11.71 5.92 5.45
N ALA A 145 -12.28 5.84 4.24
CA ALA A 145 -13.72 5.73 4.05
C ALA A 145 -14.28 4.44 4.67
N SER A 146 -13.56 3.31 4.56
CA SER A 146 -13.92 2.04 5.21
C SER A 146 -13.90 2.15 6.73
N GLY A 147 -12.88 2.81 7.30
CA GLY A 147 -12.80 3.08 8.74
C GLY A 147 -13.96 3.95 9.24
N LEU A 148 -14.31 4.99 8.49
CA LEU A 148 -15.47 5.85 8.80
C LEU A 148 -16.78 5.08 8.68
N ALA A 149 -16.98 4.32 7.60
CA ALA A 149 -18.20 3.52 7.42
C ALA A 149 -18.38 2.52 8.57
N LEU A 150 -17.30 1.87 9.04
CA LEU A 150 -17.35 0.93 10.15
C LEU A 150 -17.66 1.63 11.49
N THR A 151 -17.14 2.83 11.72
CA THR A 151 -17.39 3.60 12.95
C THR A 151 -18.80 4.19 13.00
N LEU A 152 -19.39 4.52 11.86
CA LEU A 152 -20.74 5.09 11.77
C LEU A 152 -21.86 4.05 11.82
N GLN A 153 -21.52 2.76 11.66
CA GLN A 153 -22.47 1.63 11.77
C GLN A 153 -22.72 1.21 13.24
N ILE A 154 -22.03 1.84 14.21
CA ILE A 154 -22.26 1.65 15.66
C ILE A 154 -23.35 2.60 16.12
#